data_9ca36233e485f59621b2b0d71afe5510
#
_entry.id   9ca36233e485f59621b2b0d71afe5510
#
_cell.length_a   1.000
_cell.length_b   1.000
_cell.length_c   1.000
_cell.angle_alpha   90.00
_cell.angle_beta   90.00
_cell.angle_gamma   90.00
#
_symmetry.space_group_name_H-M   'P 1'
#
loop_
_entity.id
_entity.type
_entity.pdbx_description
1 polymer ?
#
loop_
_entity_poly.entity_id
_entity_poly.type
_entity_poly.pdbx_seq_one_letter_code
_entity_poly.pdbx_strand_id
1 'polypeptide(L)'
;MDKSIEKKYIPLAAYFEAATKDEITLTFSEIETIMGQPLPNASYLNVSWWKKTKPPLKHFTAWTTFGYSVTEIKLGYYVTFEKPTTNSTSSTPDQDSNDHPTYIIRSIELDDARDVIELYQQLFAETDYMLYGQNENNVSVQSFRKLISKWKVENSGTMLIAIINGEIGGAIAIMGSTIPRKKHCISIKMGVLEKFTNYGIGTALMTEAENWARTRNITRLELSVMKSNQKAISLYQKFGFVIEGERKKSVKIGSNYMDEFYMAKVFD
;
A
#
# COMPACT_ATOMS: atom_id res chain seq x y z
N MET A 1 -22.10 -10.07 -28.84
CA MET A 1 -21.53 -9.93 -27.49
C MET A 1 -20.10 -10.47 -27.51
N ASP A 2 -19.17 -9.60 -27.24
CA ASP A 2 -17.75 -9.90 -27.32
C ASP A 2 -17.36 -10.96 -26.27
N LYS A 3 -16.64 -12.00 -26.71
CA LYS A 3 -16.19 -13.12 -25.85
C LYS A 3 -15.17 -12.73 -24.75
N SER A 4 -14.89 -11.42 -24.60
CA SER A 4 -13.86 -10.89 -23.72
C SER A 4 -14.35 -10.53 -22.31
N ILE A 5 -15.66 -10.31 -22.11
CA ILE A 5 -16.23 -9.87 -20.82
C ILE A 5 -16.51 -11.08 -19.92
N GLU A 6 -16.00 -11.04 -18.68
CA GLU A 6 -16.31 -12.09 -17.68
C GLU A 6 -17.81 -12.08 -17.34
N LYS A 7 -18.41 -13.29 -17.22
CA LYS A 7 -19.86 -13.47 -16.99
C LYS A 7 -20.42 -12.58 -15.87
N LYS A 8 -19.69 -12.40 -14.79
CA LYS A 8 -20.12 -11.61 -13.63
C LYS A 8 -20.24 -10.10 -13.91
N TYR A 9 -19.55 -9.58 -14.96
CA TYR A 9 -19.59 -8.16 -15.35
C TYR A 9 -20.51 -7.90 -16.56
N ILE A 10 -21.15 -8.90 -17.11
CA ILE A 10 -22.09 -8.74 -18.25
C ILE A 10 -23.24 -7.76 -17.91
N PRO A 11 -23.88 -7.81 -16.72
CA PRO A 11 -24.93 -6.86 -16.39
C PRO A 11 -24.44 -5.41 -16.34
N LEU A 12 -23.22 -5.20 -15.82
CA LEU A 12 -22.59 -3.89 -15.79
C LEU A 12 -22.25 -3.39 -17.20
N ALA A 13 -21.79 -4.28 -18.08
CA ALA A 13 -21.54 -3.98 -19.50
C ALA A 13 -22.84 -3.58 -20.22
N ALA A 14 -23.93 -4.30 -19.99
CA ALA A 14 -25.25 -3.97 -20.58
C ALA A 14 -25.76 -2.61 -20.08
N TYR A 15 -25.49 -2.24 -18.83
CA TYR A 15 -25.79 -0.92 -18.31
C TYR A 15 -25.06 0.18 -19.08
N PHE A 16 -23.75 0.04 -19.33
CA PHE A 16 -22.96 1.02 -20.08
C PHE A 16 -23.30 1.03 -21.57
N GLU A 17 -23.71 -0.10 -22.16
CA GLU A 17 -24.20 -0.20 -23.53
C GLU A 17 -25.47 0.64 -23.72
N ALA A 18 -26.39 0.58 -22.77
CA ALA A 18 -27.65 1.32 -22.80
C ALA A 18 -27.52 2.79 -22.37
N ALA A 19 -26.41 3.18 -21.81
CA ALA A 19 -26.21 4.51 -21.24
C ALA A 19 -26.04 5.57 -22.35
N THR A 20 -26.79 6.67 -22.21
CA THR A 20 -26.78 7.81 -23.14
C THR A 20 -26.02 9.02 -22.65
N LYS A 21 -25.66 9.04 -21.37
CA LYS A 21 -24.91 10.13 -20.71
C LYS A 21 -23.41 9.97 -20.94
N ASP A 22 -22.73 11.08 -21.17
CA ASP A 22 -21.29 11.11 -21.33
C ASP A 22 -20.56 10.99 -19.97
N GLU A 23 -21.19 11.44 -18.89
CA GLU A 23 -20.71 11.29 -17.51
C GLU A 23 -21.73 10.49 -16.68
N ILE A 24 -21.24 9.49 -15.95
CA ILE A 24 -22.05 8.61 -15.11
C ILE A 24 -21.32 8.40 -13.78
N THR A 25 -21.94 8.81 -12.68
CA THR A 25 -21.46 8.47 -11.32
C THR A 25 -22.34 7.38 -10.74
N LEU A 26 -21.73 6.27 -10.32
CA LEU A 26 -22.40 5.15 -9.66
C LEU A 26 -21.79 4.92 -8.28
N THR A 27 -22.66 4.78 -7.29
CA THR A 27 -22.23 4.29 -5.98
C THR A 27 -21.88 2.79 -6.07
N PHE A 28 -21.06 2.31 -5.16
CA PHE A 28 -20.71 0.88 -5.10
C PHE A 28 -21.95 0.00 -4.93
N SER A 29 -22.94 0.46 -4.13
CA SER A 29 -24.21 -0.24 -3.95
C SER A 29 -25.05 -0.30 -5.23
N GLU A 30 -25.06 0.76 -6.04
CA GLU A 30 -25.73 0.75 -7.36
C GLU A 30 -25.03 -0.21 -8.32
N ILE A 31 -23.69 -0.23 -8.34
CA ILE A 31 -22.93 -1.17 -9.17
C ILE A 31 -23.23 -2.61 -8.77
N GLU A 32 -23.27 -2.92 -7.47
CA GLU A 32 -23.62 -4.25 -6.97
C GLU A 32 -25.06 -4.64 -7.32
N THR A 33 -25.99 -3.68 -7.24
CA THR A 33 -27.38 -3.87 -7.66
C THR A 33 -27.47 -4.18 -9.17
N ILE A 34 -26.75 -3.44 -10.02
CA ILE A 34 -26.67 -3.69 -11.46
C ILE A 34 -26.07 -5.07 -11.73
N MET A 35 -25.01 -5.44 -11.02
CA MET A 35 -24.34 -6.73 -11.18
C MET A 35 -25.12 -7.92 -10.61
N GLY A 36 -26.07 -7.68 -9.70
CA GLY A 36 -26.79 -8.72 -8.97
C GLY A 36 -25.93 -9.53 -7.99
N GLN A 37 -24.74 -9.03 -7.66
CA GLN A 37 -23.79 -9.68 -6.75
C GLN A 37 -22.80 -8.65 -6.17
N PRO A 38 -22.16 -8.96 -5.01
CA PRO A 38 -21.18 -8.06 -4.40
C PRO A 38 -19.97 -7.83 -5.32
N LEU A 39 -19.42 -6.62 -5.25
CA LEU A 39 -18.13 -6.29 -5.86
C LEU A 39 -17.00 -7.08 -5.16
N PRO A 40 -15.93 -7.44 -5.88
CA PRO A 40 -14.74 -8.04 -5.26
C PRO A 40 -14.14 -7.10 -4.20
N ASN A 41 -13.59 -7.65 -3.12
CA ASN A 41 -12.95 -6.85 -2.06
C ASN A 41 -11.88 -5.88 -2.59
N ALA A 42 -11.17 -6.27 -3.66
CA ALA A 42 -10.18 -5.41 -4.31
C ALA A 42 -10.76 -4.10 -4.86
N SER A 43 -12.03 -4.07 -5.26
CA SER A 43 -12.69 -2.85 -5.76
C SER A 43 -12.96 -1.82 -4.66
N TYR A 44 -13.17 -2.27 -3.42
CA TYR A 44 -13.35 -1.40 -2.25
C TYR A 44 -12.05 -0.83 -1.71
N LEU A 45 -10.94 -1.51 -2.00
CA LEU A 45 -9.65 -1.27 -1.35
C LEU A 45 -8.60 -0.69 -2.31
N ASN A 46 -8.87 -0.67 -3.62
CA ASN A 46 -7.83 -0.40 -4.59
C ASN A 46 -8.33 0.44 -5.77
N VAL A 47 -7.87 1.69 -5.85
CA VAL A 47 -8.14 2.59 -7.00
C VAL A 47 -7.65 1.99 -8.31
N SER A 48 -6.51 1.27 -8.27
CA SER A 48 -5.95 0.66 -9.48
C SER A 48 -6.83 -0.46 -10.04
N TRP A 49 -7.67 -1.11 -9.21
CA TRP A 49 -8.66 -2.07 -9.68
C TRP A 49 -9.62 -1.43 -10.69
N TRP A 50 -10.00 -0.19 -10.47
CA TRP A 50 -10.89 0.57 -11.34
C TRP A 50 -10.20 1.19 -12.56
N LYS A 51 -8.94 1.67 -12.37
CA LYS A 51 -8.18 2.41 -13.40
C LYS A 51 -7.30 1.53 -14.29
N LYS A 52 -6.97 0.30 -13.87
CA LYS A 52 -6.06 -0.59 -14.62
C LYS A 52 -6.79 -1.23 -15.81
N THR A 53 -6.31 -0.93 -17.02
CA THR A 53 -6.88 -1.40 -18.29
C THR A 53 -6.00 -2.42 -19.01
N LYS A 54 -5.08 -3.10 -18.31
CA LYS A 54 -4.14 -4.07 -18.90
C LYS A 54 -4.40 -5.49 -18.36
N PRO A 55 -4.20 -6.52 -19.20
CA PRO A 55 -4.25 -7.92 -18.77
C PRO A 55 -3.36 -8.19 -17.53
N PRO A 56 -3.68 -9.19 -16.69
CA PRO A 56 -4.70 -10.24 -16.89
C PRO A 56 -6.13 -9.87 -16.47
N LEU A 57 -6.35 -8.70 -15.89
CA LEU A 57 -7.68 -8.26 -15.44
C LEU A 57 -8.58 -7.97 -16.66
N LYS A 58 -9.84 -8.38 -16.57
CA LYS A 58 -10.83 -8.19 -17.67
C LYS A 58 -12.09 -7.43 -17.27
N HIS A 59 -12.25 -7.10 -15.98
CA HIS A 59 -13.45 -6.40 -15.49
C HIS A 59 -13.63 -5.00 -16.13
N PHE A 60 -12.52 -4.31 -16.41
CA PHE A 60 -12.55 -2.99 -17.04
C PHE A 60 -13.21 -2.98 -18.43
N THR A 61 -13.26 -4.13 -19.13
CA THR A 61 -13.93 -4.23 -20.43
C THR A 61 -15.43 -3.95 -20.34
N ALA A 62 -16.02 -4.06 -19.13
CA ALA A 62 -17.43 -3.78 -18.91
C ALA A 62 -17.82 -2.32 -19.22
N TRP A 63 -16.91 -1.37 -19.11
CA TRP A 63 -17.16 0.04 -19.41
C TRP A 63 -16.28 0.56 -20.55
N THR A 64 -15.04 0.11 -20.70
CA THR A 64 -14.13 0.59 -21.74
C THR A 64 -14.57 0.19 -23.15
N THR A 65 -15.24 -0.96 -23.31
CA THR A 65 -15.83 -1.40 -24.58
C THR A 65 -16.86 -0.38 -25.13
N PHE A 66 -17.51 0.36 -24.23
CA PHE A 66 -18.51 1.39 -24.58
C PHE A 66 -17.95 2.82 -24.54
N GLY A 67 -16.62 2.95 -24.51
CA GLY A 67 -15.92 4.23 -24.58
C GLY A 67 -15.81 4.99 -23.26
N TYR A 68 -16.21 4.40 -22.13
CA TYR A 68 -16.07 5.04 -20.83
C TYR A 68 -14.68 4.78 -20.22
N SER A 69 -14.15 5.79 -19.56
CA SER A 69 -12.97 5.71 -18.69
C SER A 69 -13.32 6.17 -17.29
N VAL A 70 -12.61 5.67 -16.29
CA VAL A 70 -12.83 6.07 -14.91
C VAL A 70 -12.03 7.34 -14.64
N THR A 71 -12.71 8.43 -14.27
CA THR A 71 -12.13 9.74 -13.99
C THR A 71 -11.99 9.99 -12.49
N GLU A 72 -13.02 9.71 -11.70
CA GLU A 72 -13.00 9.90 -10.27
C GLU A 72 -13.40 8.63 -9.51
N ILE A 73 -12.79 8.40 -8.34
CA ILE A 73 -13.12 7.29 -7.46
C ILE A 73 -13.05 7.76 -6.00
N LYS A 74 -14.13 7.52 -5.26
CA LYS A 74 -14.12 7.57 -3.82
C LYS A 74 -14.38 6.15 -3.30
N LEU A 75 -13.30 5.46 -2.91
CA LEU A 75 -13.35 4.06 -2.49
C LEU A 75 -14.41 3.80 -1.42
N GLY A 76 -15.21 2.76 -1.62
CA GLY A 76 -16.34 2.40 -0.76
C GLY A 76 -17.59 3.27 -0.94
N TYR A 77 -17.55 4.30 -1.79
CA TYR A 77 -18.67 5.22 -2.00
C TYR A 77 -19.15 5.25 -3.45
N TYR A 78 -18.33 5.77 -4.38
CA TYR A 78 -18.75 5.93 -5.78
C TYR A 78 -17.57 5.90 -6.77
N VAL A 79 -17.91 5.72 -8.04
CA VAL A 79 -17.00 5.82 -9.19
C VAL A 79 -17.67 6.67 -10.27
N THR A 80 -16.93 7.61 -10.87
CA THR A 80 -17.36 8.41 -12.02
C THR A 80 -16.70 7.88 -13.28
N PHE A 81 -17.51 7.67 -14.30
CA PHE A 81 -17.14 7.19 -15.62
C PHE A 81 -17.47 8.27 -16.66
N GLU A 82 -16.56 8.57 -17.58
CA GLU A 82 -16.74 9.57 -18.63
C GLU A 82 -16.37 9.03 -20.01
N LYS A 83 -17.10 9.48 -21.06
CA LYS A 83 -16.71 9.33 -22.46
C LYS A 83 -15.87 10.55 -22.87
N PRO A 84 -14.75 10.39 -23.60
CA PRO A 84 -14.03 11.53 -24.15
C PRO A 84 -14.92 12.23 -25.16
N THR A 85 -15.29 13.47 -24.89
CA THR A 85 -16.01 14.35 -25.83
C THR A 85 -15.07 14.71 -26.97
N THR A 86 -15.51 14.49 -28.22
CA THR A 86 -14.79 14.78 -29.49
C THR A 86 -14.70 16.28 -29.83
N ASN A 87 -14.67 17.16 -28.84
CA ASN A 87 -14.45 18.60 -29.02
C ASN A 87 -13.65 19.18 -27.85
N SER A 88 -12.34 18.98 -27.90
CA SER A 88 -11.40 19.94 -27.30
C SER A 88 -10.10 19.90 -28.07
N THR A 89 -9.98 20.89 -28.97
CA THR A 89 -8.74 21.41 -29.52
C THR A 89 -7.67 21.51 -28.40
N SER A 90 -6.52 20.91 -28.72
CA SER A 90 -5.20 21.20 -28.13
C SER A 90 -5.19 22.33 -27.10
N SER A 91 -5.26 22.00 -25.84
CA SER A 91 -4.60 22.75 -24.78
C SER A 91 -3.42 21.90 -24.33
N THR A 92 -2.22 22.40 -24.58
CA THR A 92 -0.98 21.98 -23.94
C THR A 92 -1.25 21.76 -22.46
N PRO A 93 -0.75 20.65 -21.88
CA PRO A 93 -0.86 20.47 -20.44
C PRO A 93 -0.06 21.59 -19.78
N ASP A 94 -0.77 22.47 -19.08
CA ASP A 94 -0.16 23.40 -18.13
C ASP A 94 0.68 22.58 -17.15
N GLN A 95 1.98 22.84 -17.19
CA GLN A 95 2.97 22.34 -16.25
C GLN A 95 2.79 23.05 -14.90
N ASP A 96 1.70 22.76 -14.18
CA ASP A 96 1.55 23.14 -12.75
C ASP A 96 0.46 22.28 -12.06
N SER A 97 0.42 20.97 -12.36
CA SER A 97 -0.22 20.04 -11.47
C SER A 97 0.87 19.47 -10.53
N ASN A 98 0.75 19.74 -9.24
CA ASN A 98 1.47 19.00 -8.19
C ASN A 98 1.26 17.51 -8.47
N ASP A 99 2.25 16.88 -9.11
CA ASP A 99 2.22 15.47 -9.51
C ASP A 99 2.51 14.57 -8.31
N HIS A 100 1.66 14.71 -7.27
CA HIS A 100 1.71 13.84 -6.11
C HIS A 100 1.08 12.50 -6.50
N PRO A 101 1.81 11.39 -6.46
CA PRO A 101 1.27 10.10 -6.80
C PRO A 101 0.11 9.75 -5.86
N THR A 102 -0.97 9.28 -6.44
CA THR A 102 -2.10 8.76 -5.65
C THR A 102 -1.70 7.44 -5.01
N TYR A 103 -1.87 7.32 -3.70
CA TYR A 103 -1.55 6.10 -2.98
C TYR A 103 -2.64 5.72 -1.98
N ILE A 104 -2.69 4.45 -1.65
CA ILE A 104 -3.51 3.90 -0.55
C ILE A 104 -2.63 3.09 0.39
N ILE A 105 -3.01 3.08 1.67
CA ILE A 105 -2.37 2.22 2.67
C ILE A 105 -3.41 1.22 3.18
N ARG A 106 -3.04 -0.05 3.20
CA ARG A 106 -3.87 -1.12 3.74
C ARG A 106 -3.04 -2.23 4.38
N SER A 107 -3.69 -3.05 5.17
CA SER A 107 -3.06 -4.28 5.68
C SER A 107 -2.76 -5.25 4.56
N ILE A 108 -1.66 -5.98 4.71
CA ILE A 108 -1.22 -7.03 3.79
C ILE A 108 -2.22 -8.19 3.73
N GLU A 109 -2.42 -8.72 2.52
CA GLU A 109 -3.15 -9.95 2.25
C GLU A 109 -2.20 -11.08 1.75
N LEU A 110 -2.69 -12.33 1.72
CA LEU A 110 -1.87 -13.47 1.30
C LEU A 110 -1.37 -13.36 -0.15
N ASP A 111 -2.17 -12.71 -0.99
CA ASP A 111 -1.86 -12.56 -2.41
C ASP A 111 -0.80 -11.49 -2.68
N ASP A 112 -0.58 -10.57 -1.74
CA ASP A 112 0.48 -9.57 -1.82
C ASP A 112 1.88 -10.13 -1.57
N ALA A 113 1.98 -11.38 -1.11
CA ALA A 113 3.25 -11.95 -0.64
C ALA A 113 4.38 -11.90 -1.68
N ARG A 114 4.07 -12.07 -2.96
CA ARG A 114 5.07 -11.98 -4.04
C ARG A 114 5.53 -10.54 -4.22
N ASP A 115 4.58 -9.62 -4.38
CA ASP A 115 4.87 -8.21 -4.68
C ASP A 115 5.63 -7.54 -3.51
N VAL A 116 5.34 -7.94 -2.27
CA VAL A 116 6.09 -7.49 -1.08
C VAL A 116 7.52 -8.05 -1.07
N ILE A 117 7.73 -9.30 -1.46
CA ILE A 117 9.09 -9.86 -1.59
C ILE A 117 9.86 -9.08 -2.66
N GLU A 118 9.25 -8.76 -3.80
CA GLU A 118 9.85 -7.95 -4.86
C GLU A 118 10.17 -6.53 -4.37
N LEU A 119 9.26 -5.90 -3.59
CA LEU A 119 9.54 -4.61 -2.93
C LEU A 119 10.81 -4.69 -2.05
N TYR A 120 10.92 -5.73 -1.20
CA TYR A 120 12.09 -5.86 -0.32
C TYR A 120 13.38 -6.12 -1.10
N GLN A 121 13.33 -6.89 -2.18
CA GLN A 121 14.50 -7.09 -3.05
C GLN A 121 14.97 -5.77 -3.70
N GLN A 122 14.04 -4.92 -4.12
CA GLN A 122 14.38 -3.58 -4.62
C GLN A 122 14.96 -2.70 -3.52
N LEU A 123 14.34 -2.67 -2.33
CA LEU A 123 14.87 -1.91 -1.19
C LEU A 123 16.28 -2.35 -0.79
N PHE A 124 16.58 -3.66 -0.81
CA PHE A 124 17.93 -4.18 -0.53
C PHE A 124 18.96 -3.78 -1.58
N ALA A 125 18.53 -3.49 -2.81
CA ALA A 125 19.41 -3.00 -3.87
C ALA A 125 19.59 -1.47 -3.84
N GLU A 126 18.59 -0.71 -3.34
CA GLU A 126 18.61 0.75 -3.33
C GLU A 126 19.36 1.35 -2.13
N THR A 127 19.47 0.61 -0.99
CA THR A 127 20.00 1.21 0.24
C THR A 127 20.65 0.20 1.18
N ASP A 128 21.71 0.64 1.85
CA ASP A 128 22.38 -0.10 2.93
C ASP A 128 21.68 0.04 4.30
N TYR A 129 20.57 0.78 4.38
CA TYR A 129 19.85 1.00 5.65
C TYR A 129 18.91 -0.14 6.02
N MET A 130 18.74 -1.12 5.14
CA MET A 130 17.99 -2.34 5.44
C MET A 130 18.85 -3.36 6.20
N LEU A 131 18.21 -4.26 6.94
CA LEU A 131 18.91 -5.29 7.72
C LEU A 131 19.64 -6.31 6.83
N TYR A 132 19.17 -6.51 5.62
CA TYR A 132 19.77 -7.40 4.62
C TYR A 132 20.22 -6.59 3.43
N GLY A 133 21.36 -6.96 2.85
CA GLY A 133 21.81 -6.50 1.55
C GLY A 133 21.19 -7.30 0.41
N GLN A 134 21.54 -6.92 -0.81
CA GLN A 134 21.08 -7.59 -2.03
C GLN A 134 21.47 -9.08 -2.01
N ASN A 135 20.49 -9.96 -2.26
CA ASN A 135 20.63 -11.43 -2.27
C ASN A 135 20.94 -12.09 -0.92
N GLU A 136 20.93 -11.37 0.19
CA GLU A 136 21.18 -11.94 1.52
C GLU A 136 19.94 -12.55 2.17
N ASN A 137 18.74 -12.21 1.69
CA ASN A 137 17.48 -12.71 2.24
C ASN A 137 16.58 -13.31 1.15
N ASN A 138 16.55 -14.64 1.08
CA ASN A 138 15.75 -15.39 0.12
C ASN A 138 14.53 -16.03 0.80
N VAL A 139 13.53 -15.20 1.14
CA VAL A 139 12.27 -15.70 1.70
C VAL A 139 11.39 -16.21 0.57
N SER A 140 10.93 -17.47 0.67
CA SER A 140 9.96 -18.01 -0.29
C SER A 140 8.57 -17.40 -0.09
N VAL A 141 7.81 -17.25 -1.18
CA VAL A 141 6.41 -16.77 -1.14
C VAL A 141 5.57 -17.59 -0.15
N GLN A 142 5.79 -18.92 -0.12
CA GLN A 142 5.05 -19.80 0.78
C GLN A 142 5.41 -19.54 2.26
N SER A 143 6.68 -19.34 2.58
CA SER A 143 7.12 -19.02 3.95
C SER A 143 6.56 -17.67 4.40
N PHE A 144 6.53 -16.70 3.50
CA PHE A 144 5.99 -15.38 3.80
C PHE A 144 4.46 -15.41 3.98
N ARG A 145 3.73 -16.15 3.16
CA ARG A 145 2.29 -16.41 3.36
C ARG A 145 1.99 -17.06 4.72
N LYS A 146 2.82 -18.02 5.16
CA LYS A 146 2.69 -18.60 6.50
C LYS A 146 2.87 -17.56 7.60
N LEU A 147 3.82 -16.64 7.45
CA LEU A 147 4.03 -15.54 8.40
C LEU A 147 2.82 -14.59 8.45
N ILE A 148 2.28 -14.19 7.31
CA ILE A 148 1.07 -13.36 7.24
C ILE A 148 -0.10 -14.06 7.94
N SER A 149 -0.31 -15.34 7.65
CA SER A 149 -1.36 -16.15 8.30
C SER A 149 -1.18 -16.22 9.81
N LYS A 150 0.06 -16.41 10.27
CA LYS A 150 0.40 -16.45 11.70
C LYS A 150 0.05 -15.12 12.37
N TRP A 151 0.43 -13.99 11.81
CA TRP A 151 0.08 -12.65 12.34
C TRP A 151 -1.43 -12.47 12.47
N LYS A 152 -2.21 -12.90 11.45
CA LYS A 152 -3.69 -12.81 11.48
C LYS A 152 -4.30 -13.68 12.59
N VAL A 153 -3.85 -14.92 12.73
CA VAL A 153 -4.37 -15.87 13.73
C VAL A 153 -4.01 -15.44 15.16
N GLU A 154 -2.75 -15.05 15.39
CA GLU A 154 -2.26 -14.69 16.71
C GLU A 154 -2.61 -13.25 17.10
N ASN A 155 -3.09 -12.44 16.16
CA ASN A 155 -3.27 -10.99 16.30
C ASN A 155 -2.01 -10.29 16.88
N SER A 156 -0.83 -10.84 16.53
CA SER A 156 0.47 -10.45 17.10
C SER A 156 1.23 -9.46 16.25
N GLY A 157 0.73 -9.15 15.05
CA GLY A 157 1.39 -8.22 14.14
C GLY A 157 0.64 -8.08 12.82
N THR A 158 1.16 -7.25 11.96
CA THR A 158 0.72 -7.06 10.57
C THR A 158 1.81 -6.40 9.75
N MET A 159 1.56 -6.23 8.48
CA MET A 159 2.30 -5.32 7.63
C MET A 159 1.30 -4.39 6.94
N LEU A 160 1.55 -3.10 6.96
CA LEU A 160 0.83 -2.14 6.15
C LEU A 160 1.64 -1.87 4.90
N ILE A 161 0.99 -1.91 3.76
CA ILE A 161 1.60 -1.69 2.45
C ILE A 161 1.05 -0.41 1.82
N ALA A 162 1.91 0.38 1.22
CA ALA A 162 1.55 1.54 0.42
C ALA A 162 1.54 1.13 -1.05
N ILE A 163 0.35 1.16 -1.67
CA ILE A 163 0.16 0.90 -3.09
C ILE A 163 0.10 2.25 -3.79
N ILE A 164 1.04 2.50 -4.69
CA ILE A 164 1.26 3.77 -5.35
C ILE A 164 1.16 3.53 -6.85
N ASN A 165 0.21 4.18 -7.52
CA ASN A 165 -0.03 3.97 -8.95
C ASN A 165 -0.16 2.48 -9.35
N GLY A 166 -0.67 1.64 -8.44
CA GLY A 166 -0.92 0.21 -8.68
C GLY A 166 0.25 -0.74 -8.36
N GLU A 167 1.38 -0.25 -7.86
CA GLU A 167 2.49 -1.08 -7.37
C GLU A 167 2.74 -0.87 -5.87
N ILE A 168 3.28 -1.86 -5.18
CA ILE A 168 3.66 -1.72 -3.77
C ILE A 168 4.99 -0.99 -3.73
N GLY A 169 4.96 0.30 -3.33
CA GLY A 169 6.13 1.17 -3.28
C GLY A 169 6.68 1.42 -1.88
N GLY A 170 6.02 0.89 -0.85
CA GLY A 170 6.49 1.01 0.53
C GLY A 170 5.74 0.07 1.47
N ALA A 171 6.34 -0.23 2.60
CA ALA A 171 5.72 -1.06 3.63
C ALA A 171 6.26 -0.72 5.02
N ILE A 172 5.41 -0.94 6.04
CA ILE A 172 5.79 -0.95 7.45
C ILE A 172 5.35 -2.26 8.09
N ALA A 173 6.31 -3.05 8.55
CA ALA A 173 6.05 -4.24 9.33
C ALA A 173 5.85 -3.86 10.80
N ILE A 174 4.80 -4.36 11.41
CA ILE A 174 4.41 -4.16 12.80
C ILE A 174 4.49 -5.52 13.47
N MET A 175 5.44 -5.69 14.37
CA MET A 175 5.78 -6.97 14.98
C MET A 175 5.61 -6.88 16.49
N GLY A 176 4.57 -7.50 17.00
CA GLY A 176 4.31 -7.62 18.43
C GLY A 176 4.82 -8.94 19.00
N SER A 177 4.54 -9.13 20.27
CA SER A 177 4.93 -10.31 21.03
C SER A 177 3.70 -11.06 21.54
N THR A 178 3.76 -12.39 21.48
CA THR A 178 2.76 -13.26 22.11
C THR A 178 3.03 -13.45 23.62
N ILE A 179 4.20 -13.01 24.10
CA ILE A 179 4.58 -13.10 25.52
C ILE A 179 3.71 -12.12 26.34
N PRO A 180 2.94 -12.57 27.35
CA PRO A 180 1.98 -11.73 28.06
C PRO A 180 2.56 -10.41 28.59
N ARG A 181 3.77 -10.42 29.15
CA ARG A 181 4.44 -9.24 29.70
C ARG A 181 4.99 -8.27 28.63
N LYS A 182 4.95 -8.65 27.34
CA LYS A 182 5.43 -7.84 26.22
C LYS A 182 4.34 -7.53 25.18
N LYS A 183 3.09 -7.93 25.43
CA LYS A 183 1.98 -7.72 24.48
C LYS A 183 1.69 -6.24 24.19
N HIS A 184 2.05 -5.37 25.11
CA HIS A 184 1.86 -3.91 24.98
C HIS A 184 2.96 -3.22 24.15
N CYS A 185 3.95 -3.96 23.70
CA CYS A 185 5.12 -3.44 22.99
C CYS A 185 5.19 -4.03 21.59
N ILE A 186 5.42 -3.21 20.59
CA ILE A 186 5.63 -3.64 19.20
C ILE A 186 6.88 -3.01 18.61
N SER A 187 7.58 -3.78 17.79
CA SER A 187 8.68 -3.30 16.96
C SER A 187 8.17 -2.97 15.56
N ILE A 188 8.69 -1.91 14.96
CA ILE A 188 8.36 -1.52 13.59
C ILE A 188 9.60 -1.53 12.70
N LYS A 189 9.42 -1.89 11.42
CA LYS A 189 10.42 -1.77 10.37
C LYS A 189 9.75 -1.22 9.12
N MET A 190 10.32 -0.20 8.51
CA MET A 190 9.75 0.49 7.37
C MET A 190 10.76 0.65 6.24
N GLY A 191 10.27 0.53 5.01
CA GLY A 191 10.99 0.89 3.79
C GLY A 191 10.05 1.51 2.77
N VAL A 192 10.54 2.48 2.01
CA VAL A 192 9.85 3.12 0.89
C VAL A 192 10.87 3.21 -0.24
N LEU A 193 10.50 2.77 -1.45
CA LEU A 193 11.37 2.85 -2.64
C LEU A 193 11.78 4.29 -2.91
N GLU A 194 13.02 4.50 -3.37
CA GLU A 194 13.59 5.83 -3.58
C GLU A 194 12.71 6.69 -4.48
N LYS A 195 12.19 6.13 -5.56
CA LYS A 195 11.28 6.81 -6.51
C LYS A 195 9.98 7.34 -5.89
N PHE A 196 9.58 6.83 -4.71
CA PHE A 196 8.40 7.26 -3.96
C PHE A 196 8.72 8.00 -2.67
N THR A 197 9.97 8.33 -2.44
CA THR A 197 10.33 9.16 -1.29
C THR A 197 9.91 10.62 -1.53
N ASN A 198 9.76 11.40 -0.44
CA ASN A 198 9.32 12.81 -0.43
C ASN A 198 7.86 13.08 -0.82
N TYR A 199 7.06 12.04 -1.13
CA TYR A 199 5.61 12.15 -1.36
C TYR A 199 4.76 11.90 -0.11
N GLY A 200 5.35 11.93 1.08
CA GLY A 200 4.64 11.72 2.34
C GLY A 200 4.32 10.27 2.68
N ILE A 201 4.71 9.28 1.85
CA ILE A 201 4.38 7.87 2.04
C ILE A 201 4.86 7.32 3.40
N GLY A 202 6.10 7.65 3.80
CA GLY A 202 6.63 7.24 5.11
C GLY A 202 5.84 7.83 6.27
N THR A 203 5.40 9.09 6.15
CA THR A 203 4.54 9.75 7.14
C THR A 203 3.18 9.05 7.23
N ALA A 204 2.57 8.73 6.09
CA ALA A 204 1.28 8.07 6.05
C ALA A 204 1.35 6.63 6.62
N LEU A 205 2.41 5.86 6.29
CA LEU A 205 2.64 4.53 6.87
C LEU A 205 2.81 4.59 8.40
N MET A 206 3.53 5.58 8.91
CA MET A 206 3.70 5.78 10.36
C MET A 206 2.39 6.16 11.03
N THR A 207 1.57 7.04 10.42
CA THR A 207 0.25 7.41 10.94
C THR A 207 -0.65 6.18 11.07
N GLU A 208 -0.72 5.35 10.02
CA GLU A 208 -1.53 4.14 10.05
C GLU A 208 -0.99 3.08 11.02
N ALA A 209 0.33 2.99 11.21
CA ALA A 209 0.93 2.12 12.23
C ALA A 209 0.59 2.56 13.66
N GLU A 210 0.57 3.87 13.93
CA GLU A 210 0.09 4.40 15.22
C GLU A 210 -1.40 4.13 15.44
N ASN A 211 -2.25 4.33 14.43
CA ASN A 211 -3.66 4.02 14.48
C ASN A 211 -3.88 2.54 14.80
N TRP A 212 -3.15 1.65 14.12
CA TRP A 212 -3.20 0.22 14.37
C TRP A 212 -2.80 -0.13 15.81
N ALA A 213 -1.75 0.51 16.34
CA ALA A 213 -1.27 0.29 17.69
C ALA A 213 -2.30 0.75 18.75
N ARG A 214 -2.84 1.97 18.59
CA ARG A 214 -3.82 2.55 19.53
C ARG A 214 -5.10 1.71 19.62
N THR A 215 -5.61 1.21 18.50
CA THR A 215 -6.81 0.35 18.48
C THR A 215 -6.61 -1.01 19.16
N ARG A 216 -5.37 -1.36 19.53
CA ARG A 216 -4.98 -2.65 20.15
C ARG A 216 -4.37 -2.50 21.55
N ASN A 217 -4.53 -1.31 22.16
CA ASN A 217 -3.98 -1.00 23.48
C ASN A 217 -2.45 -1.24 23.57
N ILE A 218 -1.75 -0.99 22.47
CA ILE A 218 -0.30 -0.94 22.48
C ILE A 218 0.12 0.38 23.10
N THR A 219 1.00 0.32 24.08
CA THR A 219 1.50 1.50 24.79
C THR A 219 2.94 1.84 24.41
N ARG A 220 3.63 0.99 23.62
CA ARG A 220 5.02 1.22 23.23
C ARG A 220 5.28 0.79 21.80
N LEU A 221 5.81 1.70 21.01
CA LEU A 221 6.43 1.46 19.71
C LEU A 221 7.94 1.56 19.84
N GLU A 222 8.67 0.63 19.25
CA GLU A 222 10.14 0.64 19.28
C GLU A 222 10.73 0.28 17.92
N LEU A 223 11.94 0.77 17.65
CA LEU A 223 12.69 0.49 16.43
C LEU A 223 14.18 0.65 16.66
N SER A 224 14.99 0.05 15.77
CA SER A 224 16.39 0.38 15.60
C SER A 224 16.59 1.07 14.24
N VAL A 225 17.45 2.07 14.19
CA VAL A 225 17.79 2.82 12.99
C VAL A 225 19.28 3.10 12.94
N MET A 226 19.92 2.91 11.79
CA MET A 226 21.33 3.26 11.62
C MET A 226 21.54 4.75 11.87
N LYS A 227 22.56 5.08 12.68
CA LYS A 227 22.88 6.45 13.06
C LYS A 227 23.14 7.37 11.87
N SER A 228 23.58 6.84 10.74
CA SER A 228 23.77 7.54 9.48
C SER A 228 22.47 7.87 8.74
N ASN A 229 21.36 7.19 9.05
CA ASN A 229 20.07 7.40 8.37
C ASN A 229 19.29 8.59 8.96
N GLN A 230 19.82 9.81 8.73
CA GLN A 230 19.26 11.03 9.29
C GLN A 230 17.82 11.31 8.82
N LYS A 231 17.46 10.87 7.59
CA LYS A 231 16.12 11.03 7.04
C LYS A 231 15.08 10.23 7.84
N ALA A 232 15.38 8.97 8.15
CA ALA A 232 14.51 8.13 8.96
C ALA A 232 14.45 8.61 10.42
N ILE A 233 15.60 9.00 11.02
CA ILE A 233 15.65 9.54 12.38
C ILE A 233 14.76 10.76 12.50
N SER A 234 14.86 11.72 11.56
CA SER A 234 14.02 12.92 11.56
C SER A 234 12.53 12.61 11.44
N LEU A 235 12.17 11.59 10.63
CA LEU A 235 10.79 11.14 10.53
C LEU A 235 10.30 10.57 11.87
N TYR A 236 11.06 9.67 12.50
CA TYR A 236 10.66 9.08 13.79
C TYR A 236 10.56 10.11 14.89
N GLN A 237 11.49 11.08 14.97
CA GLN A 237 11.43 12.18 15.92
C GLN A 237 10.19 13.05 15.72
N LYS A 238 9.79 13.33 14.48
CA LYS A 238 8.53 14.04 14.16
C LYS A 238 7.29 13.29 14.68
N PHE A 239 7.34 11.97 14.76
CA PHE A 239 6.30 11.13 15.36
C PHE A 239 6.43 10.97 16.88
N GLY A 240 7.38 11.64 17.51
CA GLY A 240 7.57 11.63 18.97
C GLY A 240 8.40 10.45 19.47
N PHE A 241 9.15 9.76 18.60
CA PHE A 241 10.14 8.79 19.05
C PHE A 241 11.35 9.51 19.65
N VAL A 242 11.82 8.99 20.76
CA VAL A 242 13.05 9.45 21.44
C VAL A 242 14.14 8.39 21.35
N ILE A 243 15.39 8.83 21.35
CA ILE A 243 16.54 7.92 21.42
C ILE A 243 16.67 7.45 22.87
N GLU A 244 16.56 6.13 23.08
CA GLU A 244 16.75 5.52 24.39
C GLU A 244 18.15 4.94 24.58
N GLY A 245 18.89 4.73 23.48
CA GLY A 245 20.26 4.22 23.56
C GLY A 245 20.95 4.15 22.20
N GLU A 246 22.26 3.97 22.24
CA GLU A 246 23.12 3.77 21.08
C GLU A 246 23.77 2.39 21.13
N ARG A 247 23.62 1.64 20.05
CA ARG A 247 24.19 0.29 19.88
C ARG A 247 25.44 0.40 19.01
N LYS A 248 26.61 0.33 19.63
CA LYS A 248 27.89 0.40 18.93
C LYS A 248 28.16 -0.86 18.12
N LYS A 249 28.61 -0.67 16.86
CA LYS A 249 29.00 -1.77 15.95
C LYS A 249 27.94 -2.86 15.81
N SER A 250 26.67 -2.47 15.82
CA SER A 250 25.54 -3.40 15.82
C SER A 250 25.23 -4.01 14.46
N VAL A 251 25.64 -3.33 13.36
CA VAL A 251 25.50 -3.83 12.00
C VAL A 251 26.85 -3.82 11.31
N LYS A 252 27.12 -4.83 10.48
CA LYS A 252 28.34 -4.93 9.67
C LYS A 252 27.98 -4.94 8.21
N ILE A 253 28.51 -3.99 7.44
CA ILE A 253 28.32 -3.88 5.99
C ILE A 253 29.71 -3.98 5.35
N GLY A 254 29.97 -5.08 4.66
CA GLY A 254 31.30 -5.39 4.16
C GLY A 254 32.34 -5.45 5.29
N SER A 255 33.34 -4.59 5.25
CA SER A 255 34.35 -4.45 6.30
C SER A 255 34.01 -3.45 7.39
N ASN A 256 32.97 -2.62 7.21
CA ASN A 256 32.62 -1.50 8.07
C ASN A 256 31.59 -1.87 9.13
N TYR A 257 31.79 -1.38 10.35
CA TYR A 257 30.82 -1.50 11.43
C TYR A 257 30.00 -0.21 11.53
N MET A 258 28.67 -0.37 11.62
CA MET A 258 27.73 0.73 11.77
C MET A 258 27.09 0.72 13.15
N ASP A 259 26.85 1.92 13.68
CA ASP A 259 26.13 2.11 14.94
C ASP A 259 24.63 2.30 14.65
N GLU A 260 23.79 1.86 15.57
CA GLU A 260 22.35 2.11 15.53
C GLU A 260 21.89 2.89 16.76
N PHE A 261 20.86 3.72 16.57
CA PHE A 261 20.03 4.19 17.67
C PHE A 261 18.90 3.21 17.93
N TYR A 262 18.65 2.95 19.20
CA TYR A 262 17.42 2.34 19.66
C TYR A 262 16.45 3.47 20.01
N MET A 263 15.31 3.51 19.36
CA MET A 263 14.34 4.59 19.53
C MET A 263 12.98 4.01 19.93
N ALA A 264 12.25 4.73 20.76
CA ALA A 264 10.92 4.33 21.16
C ALA A 264 9.97 5.55 21.30
N LYS A 265 8.68 5.25 21.15
CA LYS A 265 7.57 6.13 21.51
C LYS A 265 6.69 5.40 22.52
N VAL A 266 6.39 6.05 23.62
CA VAL A 266 5.43 5.57 24.63
C VAL A 266 4.16 6.37 24.46
N PHE A 267 3.02 5.68 24.47
CA PHE A 267 1.69 6.30 24.49
C PHE A 267 1.21 6.38 25.93
N ASP A 268 0.67 7.54 26.29
CA ASP A 268 -0.02 7.77 27.57
C ASP A 268 -1.39 7.09 27.59
#